data_276d361b3e6d01cd6e291e466d7be473
#
_entry.id   276d361b3e6d01cd6e291e466d7be473
#
_cell.length_a   1.000
_cell.length_b   1.000
_cell.length_c   1.000
_cell.angle_alpha   90.00
_cell.angle_beta   90.00
_cell.angle_gamma   90.00
#
_symmetry.space_group_name_H-M   'P 1'
#
loop_
_entity.id
_entity.type
_entity.pdbx_description
1 polymer ?
#
loop_
_entity_poly.entity_id
_entity_poly.type
_entity_poly.pdbx_seq_one_letter_code
_entity_poly.pdbx_strand_id
1 'polypeptide(L)'
;MAKIKLLVSALEPSSNLHLKEVLKHTQNIELLGIFDKSLGNPLYDISEMAIMGVVDAIKKLRWFFKVADQMVELAKDADKILLMDSSGFNLPLAKKLKQAYPNKEIIYYILPQIWASRPKRAKKLELYCDRLLGILPFEIEYYNAKAEYIGHPLLDEISIKHQPNSNTIAFMPGSRKSEISKLLPIFKKVRAKLSDKKAILIIPKSFSEKKIETLYGDISTFEIEKETHQALAQSEFAFICSGTATLESALIGTPFTLSYIAKKIDFFIGTKILKIKQVGLANIILTHHNNTTLHNELLQESVTVENLLKEYYQTDRTIFTNKAKELQSYLAHGSSKGVAKILNRRDNYIPI
;
A
#
# COMPACT_ATOMS: atom_id res chain seq x y z
N MET A 1 13.49 -26.31 19.18
CA MET A 1 13.08 -25.08 19.88
C MET A 1 11.58 -24.94 19.72
N ALA A 2 10.84 -24.50 20.76
CA ALA A 2 9.41 -24.25 20.66
C ALA A 2 9.12 -23.17 19.61
N LYS A 3 8.00 -23.29 18.88
CA LYS A 3 7.54 -22.26 17.92
C LYS A 3 7.12 -20.99 18.66
N ILE A 4 7.41 -19.83 18.09
CA ILE A 4 6.85 -18.55 18.54
C ILE A 4 5.44 -18.42 17.97
N LYS A 5 4.44 -18.33 18.83
CA LYS A 5 3.06 -18.08 18.41
C LYS A 5 2.83 -16.59 18.21
N LEU A 6 2.61 -16.17 16.97
CA LEU A 6 2.44 -14.79 16.59
C LEU A 6 0.97 -14.51 16.22
N LEU A 7 0.27 -13.71 17.03
CA LEU A 7 -1.03 -13.20 16.66
C LEU A 7 -0.87 -12.09 15.63
N VAL A 8 -1.46 -12.28 14.45
CA VAL A 8 -1.37 -11.33 13.33
C VAL A 8 -2.73 -10.77 12.99
N SER A 9 -2.79 -9.47 12.69
CA SER A 9 -3.94 -8.81 12.08
C SER A 9 -3.50 -8.07 10.82
N ALA A 10 -3.63 -8.74 9.66
CA ALA A 10 -3.28 -8.26 8.33
C ALA A 10 -4.52 -8.33 7.41
N LEU A 11 -5.36 -7.30 7.44
CA LEU A 11 -6.67 -7.31 6.77
C LEU A 11 -6.61 -6.99 5.28
N GLU A 12 -5.56 -6.30 4.82
CA GLU A 12 -5.43 -5.84 3.44
C GLU A 12 -4.53 -6.77 2.62
N PRO A 13 -4.78 -6.93 1.31
CA PRO A 13 -3.89 -7.72 0.44
C PRO A 13 -2.43 -7.27 0.49
N SER A 14 -2.16 -5.94 0.53
CA SER A 14 -0.81 -5.39 0.65
C SER A 14 -0.13 -5.80 1.95
N SER A 15 -0.85 -5.73 3.09
CA SER A 15 -0.32 -6.16 4.38
C SER A 15 0.10 -7.63 4.38
N ASN A 16 -0.60 -8.50 3.63
CA ASN A 16 -0.24 -9.91 3.50
C ASN A 16 0.97 -10.15 2.60
N LEU A 17 1.19 -9.32 1.57
CA LEU A 17 2.44 -9.35 0.81
C LEU A 17 3.62 -8.97 1.70
N HIS A 18 3.50 -7.90 2.47
CA HIS A 18 4.53 -7.48 3.43
C HIS A 18 4.77 -8.55 4.51
N LEU A 19 3.69 -9.16 5.05
CA LEU A 19 3.81 -10.27 6.01
C LEU A 19 4.58 -11.45 5.41
N LYS A 20 4.27 -11.83 4.17
CA LYS A 20 4.96 -12.90 3.45
C LYS A 20 6.47 -12.64 3.34
N GLU A 21 6.87 -11.40 3.04
CA GLU A 21 8.29 -11.03 3.00
C GLU A 21 8.94 -11.12 4.38
N VAL A 22 8.27 -10.62 5.44
CA VAL A 22 8.76 -10.75 6.82
C VAL A 22 8.98 -12.21 7.19
N LEU A 23 8.03 -13.09 6.85
CA LEU A 23 8.11 -14.52 7.19
C LEU A 23 9.29 -15.25 6.55
N LYS A 24 9.80 -14.80 5.39
CA LYS A 24 11.03 -15.36 4.78
C LYS A 24 12.26 -15.21 5.67
N HIS A 25 12.25 -14.25 6.58
CA HIS A 25 13.37 -13.93 7.49
C HIS A 25 13.11 -14.38 8.94
N THR A 26 11.98 -15.04 9.19
CA THR A 26 11.64 -15.56 10.51
C THR A 26 11.95 -17.04 10.63
N GLN A 27 12.09 -17.54 11.86
CA GLN A 27 12.32 -18.95 12.15
C GLN A 27 11.31 -19.44 13.17
N ASN A 28 10.72 -20.62 12.91
CA ASN A 28 9.82 -21.30 13.85
C ASN A 28 8.66 -20.43 14.35
N ILE A 29 7.99 -19.71 13.45
CA ILE A 29 6.77 -18.94 13.78
C ILE A 29 5.53 -19.78 13.42
N GLU A 30 4.55 -19.75 14.32
CA GLU A 30 3.18 -20.23 14.10
C GLU A 30 2.25 -19.00 14.09
N LEU A 31 1.50 -18.82 13.00
CA LEU A 31 0.59 -17.69 12.85
C LEU A 31 -0.78 -18.01 13.44
N LEU A 32 -1.33 -17.04 14.18
CA LEU A 32 -2.70 -17.02 14.68
C LEU A 32 -3.38 -15.75 14.20
N GLY A 33 -4.69 -15.76 13.97
CA GLY A 33 -5.45 -14.52 13.72
C GLY A 33 -5.91 -14.34 12.28
N ILE A 34 -5.77 -13.12 11.73
CA ILE A 34 -6.33 -12.71 10.44
C ILE A 34 -5.20 -12.49 9.44
N PHE A 35 -5.16 -13.32 8.41
CA PHE A 35 -4.18 -13.24 7.32
C PHE A 35 -4.62 -14.09 6.12
N ASP A 36 -3.90 -14.01 5.02
CA ASP A 36 -4.16 -14.80 3.81
C ASP A 36 -3.90 -16.30 4.09
N LYS A 37 -4.85 -17.15 3.73
CA LYS A 37 -4.78 -18.61 3.92
C LYS A 37 -3.59 -19.27 3.25
N SER A 38 -2.95 -18.64 2.27
CA SER A 38 -1.70 -19.15 1.68
C SER A 38 -0.51 -19.13 2.64
N LEU A 39 -0.62 -18.39 3.76
CA LEU A 39 0.42 -18.28 4.79
C LEU A 39 0.19 -19.24 5.98
N GLY A 40 -0.95 -19.91 6.06
CA GLY A 40 -1.29 -20.84 7.13
C GLY A 40 -2.79 -21.00 7.34
N ASN A 41 -3.20 -21.30 8.57
CA ASN A 41 -4.61 -21.50 8.96
C ASN A 41 -5.13 -20.28 9.72
N PRO A 42 -5.69 -19.26 9.08
CA PRO A 42 -6.20 -18.07 9.76
C PRO A 42 -7.53 -18.35 10.49
N LEU A 43 -7.84 -17.52 11.51
CA LEU A 43 -9.17 -17.43 12.09
C LEU A 43 -10.17 -16.92 11.04
N TYR A 44 -9.75 -15.93 10.25
CA TYR A 44 -10.47 -15.41 9.08
C TYR A 44 -9.49 -15.15 7.95
N ASP A 45 -9.83 -15.64 6.77
CA ASP A 45 -9.12 -15.33 5.53
C ASP A 45 -9.44 -13.89 5.08
N ILE A 46 -8.49 -13.24 4.41
CA ILE A 46 -8.68 -11.86 3.91
C ILE A 46 -9.84 -11.73 2.92
N SER A 47 -10.18 -12.80 2.18
CA SER A 47 -11.34 -12.79 1.29
C SER A 47 -12.67 -12.68 2.04
N GLU A 48 -12.78 -13.29 3.22
CA GLU A 48 -13.94 -13.17 4.10
C GLU A 48 -14.07 -11.74 4.65
N MET A 49 -12.93 -11.12 5.02
CA MET A 49 -12.89 -9.73 5.47
C MET A 49 -13.33 -8.76 4.37
N ALA A 50 -12.95 -9.02 3.13
CA ALA A 50 -13.33 -8.21 1.96
C ALA A 50 -14.84 -8.30 1.66
N ILE A 51 -15.45 -9.49 1.77
CA ILE A 51 -16.90 -9.71 1.57
C ILE A 51 -17.69 -8.89 2.59
N MET A 52 -17.30 -8.92 3.86
CA MET A 52 -17.94 -8.13 4.92
C MET A 52 -17.80 -6.62 4.73
N GLY A 53 -16.85 -6.18 3.89
CA GLY A 53 -16.70 -4.79 3.48
C GLY A 53 -17.91 -4.21 2.71
N VAL A 54 -18.72 -5.06 2.09
CA VAL A 54 -19.87 -4.69 1.23
C VAL A 54 -21.20 -4.75 1.96
N VAL A 55 -21.24 -5.28 3.19
CA VAL A 55 -22.44 -5.47 4.00
C VAL A 55 -22.87 -4.15 4.68
N ASP A 56 -24.14 -4.06 5.05
CA ASP A 56 -24.72 -2.95 5.84
C ASP A 56 -23.83 -2.53 7.01
N ALA A 57 -23.62 -1.23 7.17
CA ALA A 57 -22.69 -0.63 8.14
C ALA A 57 -22.90 -1.11 9.59
N ILE A 58 -24.16 -1.33 10.02
CA ILE A 58 -24.46 -1.78 11.39
C ILE A 58 -24.09 -3.26 11.57
N LYS A 59 -24.40 -4.11 10.60
CA LYS A 59 -24.04 -5.54 10.61
C LYS A 59 -22.53 -5.70 10.56
N LYS A 60 -21.86 -4.91 9.72
CA LYS A 60 -20.42 -4.83 9.63
C LYS A 60 -19.78 -4.46 10.96
N LEU A 61 -20.28 -3.43 11.64
CA LEU A 61 -19.73 -2.99 12.91
C LEU A 61 -19.84 -4.06 14.00
N ARG A 62 -21.02 -4.70 14.14
CA ARG A 62 -21.22 -5.81 15.08
C ARG A 62 -20.31 -7.00 14.81
N TRP A 63 -20.12 -7.33 13.53
CA TRP A 63 -19.24 -8.41 13.13
C TRP A 63 -17.76 -8.07 13.46
N PHE A 64 -17.30 -6.85 13.20
CA PHE A 64 -15.95 -6.41 13.56
C PHE A 64 -15.70 -6.48 15.08
N PHE A 65 -16.69 -6.15 15.92
CA PHE A 65 -16.56 -6.31 17.36
C PHE A 65 -16.41 -7.79 17.75
N LYS A 66 -17.23 -8.69 17.16
CA LYS A 66 -17.12 -10.14 17.38
C LYS A 66 -15.74 -10.67 16.98
N VAL A 67 -15.25 -10.29 15.82
CA VAL A 67 -13.90 -10.68 15.34
C VAL A 67 -12.82 -10.16 16.29
N ALA A 68 -12.93 -8.90 16.75
CA ALA A 68 -11.99 -8.36 17.71
C ALA A 68 -11.99 -9.14 19.05
N ASP A 69 -13.15 -9.57 19.54
CA ASP A 69 -13.25 -10.38 20.76
C ASP A 69 -12.61 -11.78 20.57
N GLN A 70 -12.80 -12.40 19.41
CA GLN A 70 -12.16 -13.67 19.08
C GLN A 70 -10.62 -13.52 18.95
N MET A 71 -10.15 -12.39 18.40
CA MET A 71 -8.71 -12.08 18.35
C MET A 71 -8.12 -11.90 19.75
N VAL A 72 -8.88 -11.29 20.68
CA VAL A 72 -8.47 -11.17 22.09
C VAL A 72 -8.38 -12.55 22.75
N GLU A 73 -9.31 -13.45 22.48
CA GLU A 73 -9.26 -14.82 23.00
C GLU A 73 -8.03 -15.56 22.48
N LEU A 74 -7.74 -15.50 21.18
CA LEU A 74 -6.54 -16.11 20.58
C LEU A 74 -5.24 -15.52 21.14
N ALA A 75 -5.25 -14.26 21.55
CA ALA A 75 -4.08 -13.62 22.14
C ALA A 75 -3.60 -14.29 23.42
N LYS A 76 -4.45 -15.07 24.14
CA LYS A 76 -4.06 -15.83 25.30
C LYS A 76 -2.86 -16.74 25.02
N ASP A 77 -2.90 -17.41 23.87
CA ASP A 77 -1.88 -18.40 23.46
C ASP A 77 -0.73 -17.79 22.66
N ALA A 78 -0.80 -16.50 22.31
CA ALA A 78 0.23 -15.82 21.54
C ALA A 78 1.40 -15.36 22.41
N ASP A 79 2.62 -15.50 21.90
CA ASP A 79 3.83 -14.94 22.52
C ASP A 79 3.98 -13.46 22.16
N LYS A 80 3.64 -13.08 20.93
CA LYS A 80 3.73 -11.71 20.40
C LYS A 80 2.50 -11.35 19.56
N ILE A 81 2.27 -10.07 19.39
CA ILE A 81 1.14 -9.53 18.62
C ILE A 81 1.68 -8.58 17.56
N LEU A 82 1.33 -8.82 16.27
CA LEU A 82 1.66 -7.97 15.14
C LEU A 82 0.39 -7.45 14.49
N LEU A 83 0.16 -6.15 14.61
CA LEU A 83 -0.94 -5.46 13.95
C LEU A 83 -0.40 -4.69 12.74
N MET A 84 -0.99 -4.89 11.56
CA MET A 84 -0.49 -4.31 10.33
C MET A 84 -1.54 -3.42 9.68
N ASP A 85 -1.17 -2.16 9.40
CA ASP A 85 -2.03 -1.18 8.71
C ASP A 85 -3.46 -1.10 9.30
N SER A 86 -4.48 -0.92 8.47
CA SER A 86 -5.95 -1.00 8.79
C SER A 86 -6.33 -0.42 10.16
N SER A 87 -5.89 0.80 10.46
CA SER A 87 -6.04 1.43 11.79
C SER A 87 -7.50 1.59 12.26
N GLY A 88 -8.47 1.47 11.35
CA GLY A 88 -9.89 1.46 11.69
C GLY A 88 -10.30 0.26 12.54
N PHE A 89 -9.70 -0.91 12.29
CA PHE A 89 -9.88 -2.14 13.05
C PHE A 89 -8.78 -2.33 14.10
N ASN A 90 -7.51 -2.19 13.69
CA ASN A 90 -6.36 -2.54 14.52
C ASN A 90 -6.18 -1.64 15.75
N LEU A 91 -6.57 -0.36 15.69
CA LEU A 91 -6.44 0.52 16.87
C LEU A 91 -7.46 0.20 17.98
N PRO A 92 -8.77 -0.04 17.72
CA PRO A 92 -9.68 -0.60 18.70
C PRO A 92 -9.24 -1.98 19.23
N LEU A 93 -8.71 -2.86 18.36
CA LEU A 93 -8.18 -4.17 18.75
C LEU A 93 -6.98 -4.03 19.69
N ALA A 94 -6.01 -3.16 19.39
CA ALA A 94 -4.86 -2.87 20.23
C ALA A 94 -5.28 -2.46 21.65
N LYS A 95 -6.30 -1.59 21.75
CA LYS A 95 -6.86 -1.20 23.05
C LYS A 95 -7.39 -2.39 23.85
N LYS A 96 -8.19 -3.26 23.22
CA LYS A 96 -8.75 -4.45 23.87
C LYS A 96 -7.66 -5.42 24.31
N LEU A 97 -6.67 -5.66 23.42
CA LEU A 97 -5.51 -6.53 23.70
C LEU A 97 -4.68 -6.01 24.87
N LYS A 98 -4.37 -4.71 24.91
CA LYS A 98 -3.58 -4.11 25.98
C LYS A 98 -4.33 -4.13 27.33
N GLN A 99 -5.65 -4.02 27.32
CA GLN A 99 -6.48 -4.15 28.52
C GLN A 99 -6.55 -5.59 29.03
N ALA A 100 -6.66 -6.58 28.15
CA ALA A 100 -6.75 -8.00 28.52
C ALA A 100 -5.38 -8.59 28.90
N TYR A 101 -4.31 -8.17 28.21
CA TYR A 101 -2.95 -8.71 28.34
C TYR A 101 -1.91 -7.58 28.42
N PRO A 102 -1.83 -6.82 29.51
CA PRO A 102 -0.97 -5.63 29.63
C PRO A 102 0.51 -5.93 29.42
N ASN A 103 0.96 -7.14 29.71
CA ASN A 103 2.36 -7.56 29.60
C ASN A 103 2.73 -8.18 28.24
N LYS A 104 1.79 -8.35 27.30
CA LYS A 104 2.11 -8.86 25.96
C LYS A 104 2.61 -7.73 25.07
N GLU A 105 3.70 -7.97 24.33
CA GLU A 105 4.26 -7.01 23.38
C GLU A 105 3.33 -6.87 22.18
N ILE A 106 2.85 -5.65 21.95
CA ILE A 106 2.02 -5.28 20.79
C ILE A 106 2.85 -4.42 19.86
N ILE A 107 3.13 -4.97 18.68
CA ILE A 107 3.91 -4.34 17.60
C ILE A 107 2.92 -3.84 16.55
N TYR A 108 3.00 -2.56 16.18
CA TYR A 108 2.21 -2.01 15.09
C TYR A 108 3.13 -1.70 13.91
N TYR A 109 2.94 -2.38 12.80
CA TYR A 109 3.73 -2.22 11.58
C TYR A 109 2.89 -1.59 10.47
N ILE A 110 3.47 -0.68 9.70
CA ILE A 110 2.83 0.18 8.71
C ILE A 110 1.84 1.14 9.39
N LEU A 111 2.41 2.22 9.90
CA LEU A 111 1.68 3.20 10.70
C LEU A 111 0.60 3.93 9.86
N PRO A 112 -0.52 4.32 10.47
CA PRO A 112 -1.53 5.10 9.78
C PRO A 112 -0.99 6.48 9.42
N GLN A 113 -1.35 6.98 8.25
CA GLN A 113 -0.92 8.29 7.72
C GLN A 113 -1.52 9.47 8.54
N ILE A 114 -1.08 9.60 9.81
CA ILE A 114 -1.55 10.66 10.71
C ILE A 114 -1.11 12.05 10.28
N TRP A 115 -0.03 12.13 9.53
CA TRP A 115 0.47 13.35 8.91
C TRP A 115 -0.51 13.93 7.85
N ALA A 116 -1.31 13.08 7.20
CA ALA A 116 -2.34 13.49 6.25
C ALA A 116 -3.70 13.75 6.93
N SER A 117 -4.02 12.97 7.98
CA SER A 117 -5.33 13.09 8.64
C SER A 117 -5.34 12.43 10.03
N ARG A 118 -6.23 12.89 10.92
CA ARG A 118 -6.51 12.27 12.22
C ARG A 118 -5.29 12.15 13.17
N PRO A 119 -4.55 13.25 13.45
CA PRO A 119 -3.32 13.23 14.27
C PRO A 119 -3.54 12.67 15.69
N LYS A 120 -4.77 12.73 16.23
CA LYS A 120 -5.12 12.17 17.55
C LYS A 120 -4.89 10.64 17.63
N ARG A 121 -4.70 9.94 16.49
CA ARG A 121 -4.40 8.51 16.49
C ARG A 121 -3.00 8.19 17.01
N ALA A 122 -2.02 9.10 16.85
CA ALA A 122 -0.68 8.90 17.40
C ALA A 122 -0.72 8.58 18.89
N LYS A 123 -1.37 9.45 19.70
CA LYS A 123 -1.50 9.24 21.15
C LYS A 123 -2.14 7.90 21.52
N LYS A 124 -3.10 7.43 20.72
CA LYS A 124 -3.75 6.12 20.99
C LYS A 124 -2.83 4.96 20.64
N LEU A 125 -2.06 5.06 19.55
CA LEU A 125 -1.08 4.03 19.17
C LEU A 125 0.00 3.93 20.26
N GLU A 126 0.54 5.04 20.72
CA GLU A 126 1.54 5.07 21.80
C GLU A 126 1.01 4.55 23.13
N LEU A 127 -0.29 4.73 23.41
CA LEU A 127 -0.91 4.21 24.63
C LEU A 127 -1.12 2.69 24.59
N TYR A 128 -1.46 2.13 23.43
CA TYR A 128 -1.89 0.73 23.32
C TYR A 128 -0.88 -0.19 22.65
N CYS A 129 0.14 0.35 21.98
CA CYS A 129 1.19 -0.43 21.35
C CYS A 129 2.54 -0.17 22.02
N ASP A 130 3.41 -1.16 21.97
CA ASP A 130 4.72 -1.12 22.59
C ASP A 130 5.82 -0.72 21.60
N ARG A 131 5.66 -1.10 20.33
CA ARG A 131 6.52 -0.68 19.22
C ARG A 131 5.67 -0.20 18.06
N LEU A 132 6.11 0.90 17.44
CA LEU A 132 5.48 1.52 16.29
C LEU A 132 6.49 1.54 15.14
N LEU A 133 6.29 0.68 14.15
CA LEU A 133 7.23 0.50 13.04
C LEU A 133 6.73 1.24 11.82
N GLY A 134 7.31 2.41 11.57
CA GLY A 134 6.98 3.27 10.44
C GLY A 134 7.75 2.89 9.17
N ILE A 135 7.12 3.13 8.04
CA ILE A 135 7.66 2.84 6.70
C ILE A 135 8.01 4.10 5.90
N LEU A 136 7.70 5.28 6.43
CA LEU A 136 8.07 6.57 5.85
C LEU A 136 9.00 7.30 6.84
N PRO A 137 10.21 7.75 6.42
CA PRO A 137 11.16 8.36 7.34
C PRO A 137 10.59 9.57 8.09
N PHE A 138 9.86 10.44 7.40
CA PHE A 138 9.30 11.66 7.98
C PHE A 138 8.11 11.42 8.92
N GLU A 139 7.44 10.26 8.83
CA GLU A 139 6.26 10.01 9.68
C GLU A 139 6.60 9.80 11.16
N ILE A 140 7.86 9.44 11.46
CA ILE A 140 8.31 9.18 12.81
C ILE A 140 8.24 10.43 13.69
N GLU A 141 8.44 11.61 13.10
CA GLU A 141 8.39 12.91 13.80
C GLU A 141 7.01 13.22 14.42
N TYR A 142 5.95 12.54 13.95
CA TYR A 142 4.60 12.70 14.49
C TYR A 142 4.32 11.83 15.72
N TYR A 143 5.28 11.02 16.13
CA TYR A 143 5.23 10.14 17.30
C TYR A 143 6.30 10.52 18.31
N ASN A 144 6.19 9.97 19.53
CA ASN A 144 7.22 10.15 20.55
C ASN A 144 8.27 9.01 20.50
N ALA A 145 8.65 8.44 21.64
CA ALA A 145 9.79 7.53 21.75
C ALA A 145 9.54 6.10 21.23
N LYS A 146 8.29 5.69 20.98
CA LYS A 146 7.97 4.30 20.59
C LYS A 146 8.05 4.01 19.10
N ALA A 147 8.11 5.07 18.26
CA ALA A 147 8.15 4.94 16.83
C ALA A 147 9.59 4.89 16.31
N GLU A 148 9.83 3.92 15.41
CA GLU A 148 11.10 3.78 14.71
C GLU A 148 10.85 3.57 13.20
N TYR A 149 11.70 4.19 12.39
CA TYR A 149 11.70 3.93 10.95
C TYR A 149 12.41 2.62 10.67
N ILE A 150 11.74 1.70 9.94
CA ILE A 150 12.25 0.34 9.73
C ILE A 150 12.61 0.05 8.26
N GLY A 151 12.57 1.05 7.40
CA GLY A 151 12.69 0.87 5.95
C GLY A 151 11.33 0.71 5.27
N HIS A 152 11.31 0.74 3.94
CA HIS A 152 10.06 0.62 3.18
C HIS A 152 9.89 -0.79 2.58
N PRO A 153 8.80 -1.54 2.89
CA PRO A 153 8.64 -2.94 2.49
C PRO A 153 8.64 -3.15 0.97
N LEU A 154 8.12 -2.23 0.17
CA LEU A 154 8.14 -2.34 -1.29
C LEU A 154 9.55 -2.46 -1.85
N LEU A 155 10.57 -1.88 -1.22
CA LEU A 155 11.96 -2.02 -1.66
C LEU A 155 12.49 -3.44 -1.44
N ASP A 156 11.99 -4.16 -0.45
CA ASP A 156 12.34 -5.57 -0.22
C ASP A 156 11.60 -6.50 -1.19
N GLU A 157 10.42 -6.09 -1.67
CA GLU A 157 9.57 -6.86 -2.57
C GLU A 157 9.92 -6.65 -4.05
N ILE A 158 10.36 -5.45 -4.42
CA ILE A 158 10.73 -5.10 -5.79
C ILE A 158 12.16 -5.56 -6.05
N SER A 159 12.29 -6.69 -6.75
CA SER A 159 13.59 -7.23 -7.18
C SER A 159 13.99 -6.85 -8.62
N ILE A 160 13.06 -6.24 -9.36
CA ILE A 160 13.21 -5.91 -10.78
C ILE A 160 13.60 -4.44 -10.93
N LYS A 161 14.57 -4.17 -11.81
CA LYS A 161 14.98 -2.82 -12.18
C LYS A 161 14.40 -2.44 -13.53
N HIS A 162 14.21 -1.15 -13.75
CA HIS A 162 13.77 -0.60 -15.03
C HIS A 162 14.74 -0.97 -16.16
N GLN A 163 14.22 -1.70 -17.13
CA GLN A 163 14.91 -2.10 -18.38
C GLN A 163 13.92 -1.87 -19.52
N PRO A 164 13.75 -0.60 -19.95
CA PRO A 164 12.69 -0.25 -20.86
C PRO A 164 12.90 -0.85 -22.25
N ASN A 165 11.82 -1.35 -22.82
CA ASN A 165 11.66 -1.49 -24.24
C ASN A 165 11.08 -0.19 -24.80
N SER A 166 11.81 0.53 -25.62
CA SER A 166 11.42 1.83 -26.18
C SER A 166 10.13 1.83 -27.00
N ASN A 167 9.54 0.65 -27.21
CA ASN A 167 8.29 0.48 -27.92
C ASN A 167 7.09 0.12 -27.01
N THR A 168 7.26 0.11 -25.70
CA THR A 168 6.23 -0.38 -24.77
C THR A 168 5.78 0.69 -23.79
N ILE A 169 4.47 0.90 -23.68
CA ILE A 169 3.83 1.84 -22.74
C ILE A 169 2.82 1.10 -21.86
N ALA A 170 2.85 1.36 -20.56
CA ALA A 170 1.92 0.79 -19.60
C ALA A 170 0.74 1.72 -19.31
N PHE A 171 -0.43 1.13 -19.08
CA PHE A 171 -1.66 1.81 -18.70
C PHE A 171 -2.24 1.14 -17.46
N MET A 172 -2.48 1.91 -16.39
CA MET A 172 -3.05 1.45 -15.12
C MET A 172 -4.23 2.35 -14.73
N PRO A 173 -5.46 2.08 -15.20
CA PRO A 173 -6.61 2.93 -14.93
C PRO A 173 -7.19 2.79 -13.52
N GLY A 174 -6.54 2.00 -12.64
CA GLY A 174 -6.97 1.76 -11.28
C GLY A 174 -7.61 0.38 -11.09
N SER A 175 -8.05 0.12 -9.86
CA SER A 175 -8.65 -1.16 -9.45
C SER A 175 -10.13 -1.04 -9.07
N ARG A 176 -10.65 0.18 -8.93
CA ARG A 176 -12.05 0.44 -8.57
C ARG A 176 -12.88 0.83 -9.79
N LYS A 177 -14.14 0.39 -9.82
CA LYS A 177 -15.08 0.74 -10.90
C LYS A 177 -15.10 2.25 -11.20
N SER A 178 -15.09 3.08 -10.15
CA SER A 178 -15.12 4.54 -10.28
C SER A 178 -13.85 5.15 -10.90
N GLU A 179 -12.71 4.50 -10.76
CA GLU A 179 -11.44 4.90 -11.37
C GLU A 179 -11.39 4.47 -12.83
N ILE A 180 -11.62 3.18 -13.06
CA ILE A 180 -11.60 2.55 -14.39
C ILE A 180 -12.59 3.25 -15.34
N SER A 181 -13.84 3.48 -14.91
CA SER A 181 -14.87 4.09 -15.75
C SER A 181 -14.55 5.52 -16.19
N LYS A 182 -13.69 6.23 -15.46
CA LYS A 182 -13.30 7.60 -15.78
C LYS A 182 -12.00 7.66 -16.59
N LEU A 183 -11.00 6.86 -16.23
CA LEU A 183 -9.67 6.94 -16.82
C LEU A 183 -9.52 6.10 -18.09
N LEU A 184 -10.10 4.88 -18.14
CA LEU A 184 -9.93 4.00 -19.27
C LEU A 184 -10.41 4.59 -20.61
N PRO A 185 -11.53 5.31 -20.71
CA PRO A 185 -11.93 5.97 -21.97
C PRO A 185 -10.91 7.00 -22.47
N ILE A 186 -10.25 7.71 -21.54
CA ILE A 186 -9.20 8.69 -21.88
C ILE A 186 -7.95 7.93 -22.32
N PHE A 187 -7.54 6.90 -21.60
CA PHE A 187 -6.38 6.06 -21.92
C PHE A 187 -6.51 5.36 -23.27
N LYS A 188 -7.72 4.90 -23.67
CA LYS A 188 -7.99 4.38 -25.00
C LYS A 188 -7.71 5.42 -26.10
N LYS A 189 -8.08 6.68 -25.87
CA LYS A 189 -7.80 7.77 -26.81
C LYS A 189 -6.31 8.09 -26.87
N VAL A 190 -5.59 8.07 -25.73
CA VAL A 190 -4.12 8.21 -25.69
C VAL A 190 -3.48 7.06 -26.48
N ARG A 191 -3.93 5.81 -26.24
CA ARG A 191 -3.46 4.62 -26.97
C ARG A 191 -3.62 4.77 -28.48
N ALA A 192 -4.76 5.29 -28.94
CA ALA A 192 -5.01 5.52 -30.36
C ALA A 192 -4.05 6.55 -31.00
N LYS A 193 -3.56 7.52 -30.23
CA LYS A 193 -2.57 8.51 -30.66
C LYS A 193 -1.12 7.97 -30.65
N LEU A 194 -0.86 6.92 -29.88
CA LEU A 194 0.43 6.22 -29.78
C LEU A 194 0.32 4.84 -30.43
N SER A 195 -0.26 4.76 -31.62
CA SER A 195 -0.60 3.50 -32.32
C SER A 195 0.63 2.70 -32.72
N ASP A 196 1.77 3.33 -32.89
CA ASP A 196 3.08 2.73 -33.18
C ASP A 196 3.70 2.00 -31.97
N LYS A 197 3.18 2.24 -30.75
CA LYS A 197 3.67 1.64 -29.52
C LYS A 197 2.88 0.39 -29.13
N LYS A 198 3.54 -0.55 -28.49
CA LYS A 198 2.93 -1.65 -27.79
C LYS A 198 2.30 -1.13 -26.50
N ALA A 199 0.99 -1.31 -26.35
CA ALA A 199 0.26 -0.85 -25.17
C ALA A 199 -0.08 -2.02 -24.24
N ILE A 200 0.42 -1.97 -23.02
CA ILE A 200 0.13 -2.94 -21.96
C ILE A 200 -0.91 -2.36 -21.02
N LEU A 201 -2.01 -3.07 -20.81
CA LEU A 201 -3.00 -2.74 -19.78
C LEU A 201 -2.75 -3.62 -18.56
N ILE A 202 -2.30 -3.02 -17.47
CA ILE A 202 -2.03 -3.74 -16.23
C ILE A 202 -3.32 -3.84 -15.42
N ILE A 203 -3.73 -5.08 -15.12
CA ILE A 203 -4.97 -5.42 -14.42
C ILE A 203 -4.62 -6.19 -13.13
N PRO A 204 -5.33 -5.95 -12.00
CA PRO A 204 -5.09 -6.67 -10.75
C PRO A 204 -5.22 -8.20 -10.91
N LYS A 205 -4.25 -8.96 -10.38
CA LYS A 205 -4.22 -10.45 -10.45
C LYS A 205 -5.51 -11.09 -9.94
N SER A 206 -6.15 -10.48 -8.95
CA SER A 206 -7.38 -10.97 -8.32
C SER A 206 -8.65 -10.82 -9.18
N PHE A 207 -8.56 -10.18 -10.37
CA PHE A 207 -9.72 -9.99 -11.22
C PHE A 207 -9.95 -11.22 -12.10
N SER A 208 -11.17 -11.79 -11.98
CA SER A 208 -11.65 -12.85 -12.90
C SER A 208 -11.95 -12.26 -14.27
N GLU A 209 -11.98 -13.10 -15.31
CA GLU A 209 -12.30 -12.70 -16.68
C GLU A 209 -13.65 -11.98 -16.77
N LYS A 210 -14.69 -12.51 -16.11
CA LYS A 210 -16.01 -11.86 -16.02
C LYS A 210 -15.94 -10.45 -15.42
N LYS A 211 -15.10 -10.27 -14.39
CA LYS A 211 -14.90 -8.95 -13.76
C LYS A 211 -14.15 -7.99 -14.68
N ILE A 212 -13.17 -8.50 -15.43
CA ILE A 212 -12.43 -7.72 -16.43
C ILE A 212 -13.40 -7.26 -17.53
N GLU A 213 -14.15 -8.17 -18.12
CA GLU A 213 -15.15 -7.86 -19.15
C GLU A 213 -16.16 -6.80 -18.67
N THR A 214 -16.70 -6.97 -17.45
CA THR A 214 -17.69 -6.05 -16.86
C THR A 214 -17.13 -4.64 -16.61
N LEU A 215 -15.87 -4.52 -16.16
CA LEU A 215 -15.30 -3.24 -15.75
C LEU A 215 -14.56 -2.51 -16.87
N TYR A 216 -13.93 -3.24 -17.79
CA TYR A 216 -13.05 -2.66 -18.82
C TYR A 216 -13.70 -2.64 -20.21
N GLY A 217 -14.70 -3.53 -20.45
CA GLY A 217 -15.34 -3.68 -21.75
C GLY A 217 -14.34 -4.09 -22.85
N ASP A 218 -14.50 -3.56 -24.07
CA ASP A 218 -13.57 -3.83 -25.16
C ASP A 218 -12.19 -3.21 -24.90
N ILE A 219 -11.18 -4.04 -24.73
CA ILE A 219 -9.76 -3.69 -24.52
C ILE A 219 -8.85 -4.41 -25.52
N SER A 220 -9.39 -4.79 -26.68
CA SER A 220 -8.67 -5.54 -27.74
C SER A 220 -7.42 -4.82 -28.27
N THR A 221 -7.33 -3.49 -28.09
CA THR A 221 -6.17 -2.69 -28.50
C THR A 221 -5.00 -2.72 -27.51
N PHE A 222 -5.15 -3.43 -26.39
CA PHE A 222 -4.12 -3.58 -25.37
C PHE A 222 -3.72 -5.03 -25.21
N GLU A 223 -2.46 -5.27 -24.86
CA GLU A 223 -2.05 -6.54 -24.25
C GLU A 223 -2.33 -6.49 -22.74
N ILE A 224 -2.96 -7.55 -22.23
CA ILE A 224 -3.28 -7.64 -20.80
C ILE A 224 -2.09 -8.23 -20.07
N GLU A 225 -1.67 -7.56 -18.99
CA GLU A 225 -0.63 -8.06 -18.09
C GLU A 225 -1.11 -8.00 -16.63
N LYS A 226 -0.77 -9.02 -15.85
CA LYS A 226 -1.11 -9.13 -14.43
C LYS A 226 0.11 -9.03 -13.53
N GLU A 227 1.32 -9.18 -14.08
CA GLU A 227 2.59 -9.03 -13.38
C GLU A 227 3.02 -7.55 -13.39
N THR A 228 2.50 -6.77 -12.45
CA THR A 228 2.66 -5.30 -12.40
C THR A 228 4.13 -4.86 -12.49
N HIS A 229 5.01 -5.43 -11.65
CA HIS A 229 6.40 -5.00 -11.61
C HIS A 229 7.14 -5.30 -12.91
N GLN A 230 6.88 -6.45 -13.53
CA GLN A 230 7.49 -6.83 -14.81
C GLN A 230 6.99 -5.93 -15.95
N ALA A 231 5.68 -5.66 -16.00
CA ALA A 231 5.09 -4.78 -17.00
C ALA A 231 5.62 -3.35 -16.89
N LEU A 232 5.73 -2.82 -15.66
CA LEU A 232 6.32 -1.51 -15.42
C LEU A 232 7.80 -1.47 -15.81
N ALA A 233 8.58 -2.47 -15.38
CA ALA A 233 10.03 -2.50 -15.64
C ALA A 233 10.37 -2.49 -17.15
N GLN A 234 9.58 -3.13 -18.00
CA GLN A 234 9.80 -3.16 -19.45
C GLN A 234 9.19 -1.97 -20.21
N SER A 235 8.40 -1.13 -19.54
CA SER A 235 7.74 0.02 -20.19
C SER A 235 8.61 1.26 -20.16
N GLU A 236 8.70 1.96 -21.30
CA GLU A 236 9.43 3.25 -21.38
C GLU A 236 8.70 4.37 -20.63
N PHE A 237 7.38 4.23 -20.46
CA PHE A 237 6.52 5.17 -19.75
C PHE A 237 5.24 4.50 -19.27
N ALA A 238 4.60 5.06 -18.22
CA ALA A 238 3.35 4.58 -17.72
C ALA A 238 2.33 5.70 -17.45
N PHE A 239 1.06 5.44 -17.76
CA PHE A 239 -0.09 6.26 -17.36
C PHE A 239 -0.79 5.57 -16.20
N ILE A 240 -0.73 6.16 -14.99
CA ILE A 240 -1.10 5.46 -13.76
C ILE A 240 -2.17 6.23 -12.99
N CYS A 241 -3.23 5.53 -12.59
CA CYS A 241 -4.18 6.03 -11.60
C CYS A 241 -3.48 6.18 -10.24
N SER A 242 -3.86 7.22 -9.48
CA SER A 242 -3.35 7.42 -8.13
C SER A 242 -3.56 6.18 -7.25
N GLY A 243 -2.53 5.77 -6.51
CA GLY A 243 -2.51 4.61 -5.63
C GLY A 243 -1.08 4.12 -5.36
N THR A 244 -0.94 2.94 -4.75
CA THR A 244 0.36 2.31 -4.45
C THR A 244 1.19 2.07 -5.71
N ALA A 245 0.56 1.79 -6.85
CA ALA A 245 1.22 1.58 -8.13
C ALA A 245 2.11 2.76 -8.57
N THR A 246 1.80 4.00 -8.15
CA THR A 246 2.67 5.16 -8.43
C THR A 246 4.00 5.09 -7.67
N LEU A 247 3.98 4.61 -6.45
CA LEU A 247 5.20 4.37 -5.68
C LEU A 247 5.96 3.17 -6.23
N GLU A 248 5.28 2.08 -6.60
CA GLU A 248 5.90 0.93 -7.25
C GLU A 248 6.63 1.33 -8.53
N SER A 249 5.97 2.12 -9.41
CA SER A 249 6.58 2.65 -10.64
C SER A 249 7.80 3.50 -10.35
N ALA A 250 7.72 4.39 -9.35
CA ALA A 250 8.83 5.22 -8.91
C ALA A 250 10.02 4.40 -8.40
N LEU A 251 9.75 3.36 -7.60
CA LEU A 251 10.78 2.48 -7.03
C LEU A 251 11.39 1.52 -8.05
N ILE A 252 10.66 1.12 -9.09
CA ILE A 252 11.21 0.39 -10.24
C ILE A 252 12.08 1.32 -11.07
N GLY A 253 11.75 2.61 -11.15
CA GLY A 253 12.41 3.62 -11.96
C GLY A 253 11.71 3.87 -13.30
N THR A 254 10.48 3.39 -13.48
CA THR A 254 9.68 3.60 -14.69
C THR A 254 9.07 5.00 -14.68
N PRO A 255 9.39 5.87 -15.65
CA PRO A 255 8.79 7.19 -15.76
C PRO A 255 7.27 7.10 -15.96
N PHE A 256 6.52 7.99 -15.31
CA PHE A 256 5.06 7.96 -15.38
C PHE A 256 4.42 9.32 -15.14
N THR A 257 3.15 9.40 -15.51
CA THR A 257 2.25 10.48 -15.11
C THR A 257 1.12 9.92 -14.26
N LEU A 258 0.92 10.55 -13.09
CA LEU A 258 -0.23 10.23 -12.24
C LEU A 258 -1.48 10.92 -12.77
N SER A 259 -2.57 10.16 -12.87
CA SER A 259 -3.90 10.63 -13.29
C SER A 259 -4.93 10.30 -12.22
N TYR A 260 -5.72 11.28 -11.79
CA TYR A 260 -6.78 11.02 -10.82
C TYR A 260 -8.00 11.91 -11.00
N ILE A 261 -9.16 11.26 -11.13
CA ILE A 261 -10.46 11.92 -11.23
C ILE A 261 -11.35 11.45 -10.08
N ALA A 262 -11.38 12.22 -9.00
CA ALA A 262 -12.22 11.95 -7.82
C ALA A 262 -13.70 12.31 -8.07
N LYS A 263 -14.57 11.97 -7.12
CA LYS A 263 -15.89 12.62 -7.04
C LYS A 263 -15.68 14.07 -6.60
N LYS A 264 -16.50 15.00 -7.12
CA LYS A 264 -16.37 16.45 -6.82
C LYS A 264 -16.36 16.74 -5.32
N ILE A 265 -17.19 16.05 -4.53
CA ILE A 265 -17.27 16.21 -3.08
C ILE A 265 -15.96 15.75 -2.42
N ASP A 266 -15.45 14.57 -2.79
CA ASP A 266 -14.21 14.02 -2.21
C ASP A 266 -13.00 14.89 -2.53
N PHE A 267 -12.95 15.43 -3.76
CA PHE A 267 -11.90 16.34 -4.18
C PHE A 267 -11.97 17.67 -3.41
N PHE A 268 -13.16 18.23 -3.23
CA PHE A 268 -13.36 19.45 -2.45
C PHE A 268 -12.92 19.24 -0.98
N ILE A 269 -13.31 18.13 -0.35
CA ILE A 269 -12.88 17.80 1.00
C ILE A 269 -11.36 17.65 1.07
N GLY A 270 -10.75 16.92 0.15
CA GLY A 270 -9.30 16.73 0.09
C GLY A 270 -8.53 18.04 -0.04
N THR A 271 -8.90 18.88 -0.99
CA THR A 271 -8.15 20.12 -1.31
C THR A 271 -8.48 21.30 -0.39
N LYS A 272 -9.74 21.51 -0.06
CA LYS A 272 -10.18 22.69 0.71
C LYS A 272 -10.16 22.46 2.21
N ILE A 273 -10.56 21.27 2.67
CA ILE A 273 -10.66 20.96 4.10
C ILE A 273 -9.36 20.35 4.61
N LEU A 274 -8.82 19.31 3.94
CA LEU A 274 -7.61 18.63 4.36
C LEU A 274 -6.32 19.26 3.79
N LYS A 275 -6.45 20.26 2.89
CA LYS A 275 -5.33 20.98 2.26
C LYS A 275 -4.28 20.05 1.61
N ILE A 276 -4.74 18.94 1.07
CA ILE A 276 -3.87 18.00 0.36
C ILE A 276 -3.41 18.66 -0.95
N LYS A 277 -2.11 18.89 -1.07
CA LYS A 277 -1.48 19.51 -2.24
C LYS A 277 -1.06 18.48 -3.28
N GLN A 278 -0.73 17.27 -2.85
CA GLN A 278 -0.22 16.17 -3.67
C GLN A 278 -0.96 14.89 -3.34
N VAL A 279 -1.18 14.05 -4.33
CA VAL A 279 -1.86 12.75 -4.17
C VAL A 279 -0.93 11.56 -4.46
N GLY A 280 0.20 11.78 -5.12
CA GLY A 280 1.22 10.78 -5.40
C GLY A 280 2.17 10.60 -4.21
N LEU A 281 2.25 9.39 -3.66
CA LEU A 281 3.06 9.11 -2.47
C LEU A 281 4.55 9.41 -2.71
N ALA A 282 5.08 9.14 -3.91
CA ALA A 282 6.47 9.47 -4.26
C ALA A 282 6.76 10.98 -4.15
N ASN A 283 5.83 11.84 -4.63
CA ASN A 283 5.95 13.29 -4.51
C ASN A 283 5.85 13.75 -3.06
N ILE A 284 4.92 13.20 -2.29
CA ILE A 284 4.77 13.51 -0.86
C ILE A 284 6.07 13.20 -0.12
N ILE A 285 6.67 12.03 -0.37
CA ILE A 285 7.93 11.61 0.27
C ILE A 285 9.08 12.56 -0.10
N LEU A 286 9.27 12.87 -1.38
CA LEU A 286 10.34 13.77 -1.83
C LEU A 286 10.11 15.22 -1.39
N THR A 287 8.86 15.66 -1.27
CA THR A 287 8.56 16.99 -0.73
C THR A 287 8.97 17.09 0.73
N HIS A 288 8.74 16.05 1.53
CA HIS A 288 9.22 16.00 2.92
C HIS A 288 10.74 15.86 3.00
N HIS A 289 11.37 15.16 2.07
CA HIS A 289 12.81 14.94 2.07
C HIS A 289 13.60 16.22 1.72
N ASN A 290 13.28 16.84 0.58
CA ASN A 290 14.07 17.94 0.03
C ASN A 290 13.26 18.98 -0.75
N ASN A 291 11.94 19.02 -0.55
CA ASN A 291 11.01 19.93 -1.22
C ASN A 291 11.01 19.82 -2.76
N THR A 292 11.21 18.61 -3.29
CA THR A 292 11.13 18.32 -4.73
C THR A 292 9.97 17.37 -5.06
N THR A 293 9.72 17.17 -6.35
CA THR A 293 8.73 16.21 -6.87
C THR A 293 9.37 15.32 -7.94
N LEU A 294 8.86 14.08 -8.06
CA LEU A 294 9.34 13.10 -9.02
C LEU A 294 8.62 13.22 -10.38
N HIS A 295 7.31 13.43 -10.32
CA HIS A 295 6.42 13.38 -11.48
C HIS A 295 5.34 14.45 -11.41
N ASN A 296 4.72 14.77 -12.54
CA ASN A 296 3.55 15.62 -12.59
C ASN A 296 2.29 14.85 -12.20
N GLU A 297 1.31 15.55 -11.63
CA GLU A 297 0.01 15.01 -11.22
C GLU A 297 -1.09 15.69 -12.02
N LEU A 298 -1.77 14.95 -12.89
CA LEU A 298 -2.94 15.42 -13.60
C LEU A 298 -4.18 15.06 -12.77
N LEU A 299 -4.89 16.09 -12.31
CA LEU A 299 -6.04 15.93 -11.42
C LEU A 299 -7.30 16.53 -12.06
N GLN A 300 -8.43 15.84 -11.91
CA GLN A 300 -9.74 16.30 -12.35
C GLN A 300 -9.77 16.70 -13.84
N GLU A 301 -10.11 17.93 -14.14
CA GLU A 301 -10.26 18.50 -15.49
C GLU A 301 -8.93 18.56 -16.26
N SER A 302 -7.78 18.49 -15.58
CA SER A 302 -6.47 18.42 -16.23
C SER A 302 -6.15 17.05 -16.83
N VAL A 303 -6.94 16.01 -16.51
CA VAL A 303 -6.79 14.68 -17.09
C VAL A 303 -7.40 14.67 -18.49
N THR A 304 -6.66 15.18 -19.46
CA THR A 304 -7.03 15.21 -20.88
C THR A 304 -6.04 14.41 -21.72
N VAL A 305 -6.45 14.04 -22.94
CA VAL A 305 -5.56 13.33 -23.89
C VAL A 305 -4.35 14.16 -24.21
N GLU A 306 -4.54 15.47 -24.44
CA GLU A 306 -3.49 16.43 -24.78
C GLU A 306 -2.45 16.54 -23.65
N ASN A 307 -2.93 16.69 -22.41
CA ASN A 307 -2.02 16.81 -21.26
C ASN A 307 -1.27 15.50 -21.01
N LEU A 308 -1.93 14.34 -21.14
CA LEU A 308 -1.27 13.03 -21.00
C LEU A 308 -0.17 12.83 -22.06
N LEU A 309 -0.45 13.16 -23.31
CA LEU A 309 0.56 13.11 -24.39
C LEU A 309 1.69 14.13 -24.16
N LYS A 310 1.36 15.34 -23.68
CA LYS A 310 2.36 16.33 -23.30
C LYS A 310 3.32 15.79 -22.24
N GLU A 311 2.79 15.17 -21.18
CA GLU A 311 3.62 14.52 -20.14
C GLU A 311 4.49 13.42 -20.70
N TYR A 312 3.94 12.55 -21.56
CA TYR A 312 4.70 11.50 -22.22
C TYR A 312 5.91 12.03 -23.00
N TYR A 313 5.72 13.09 -23.80
CA TYR A 313 6.78 13.66 -24.64
C TYR A 313 7.74 14.56 -23.87
N GLN A 314 7.30 15.25 -22.82
CA GLN A 314 8.10 16.27 -22.13
C GLN A 314 8.79 15.79 -20.86
N THR A 315 8.39 14.63 -20.31
CA THR A 315 9.09 14.09 -19.13
C THR A 315 10.55 13.78 -19.45
N ASP A 316 11.47 14.44 -18.76
CA ASP A 316 12.90 14.14 -18.84
C ASP A 316 13.19 12.82 -18.10
N ARG A 317 13.55 11.80 -18.88
CA ARG A 317 13.80 10.42 -18.39
C ARG A 317 15.03 10.36 -17.49
N THR A 318 16.04 11.20 -17.75
CA THR A 318 17.29 11.25 -16.96
C THR A 318 17.02 11.87 -15.60
N ILE A 319 16.34 13.00 -15.56
CA ILE A 319 15.95 13.67 -14.31
C ILE A 319 15.06 12.74 -13.48
N PHE A 320 14.06 12.08 -14.10
CA PHE A 320 13.21 11.12 -13.43
C PHE A 320 14.02 9.98 -12.78
N THR A 321 14.93 9.38 -13.56
CA THR A 321 15.76 8.25 -13.07
C THR A 321 16.61 8.66 -11.88
N ASN A 322 17.21 9.85 -11.89
CA ASN A 322 18.03 10.34 -10.79
C ASN A 322 17.21 10.57 -9.52
N LYS A 323 16.03 11.17 -9.64
CA LYS A 323 15.10 11.38 -8.51
C LYS A 323 14.52 10.06 -7.99
N ALA A 324 14.27 9.08 -8.85
CA ALA A 324 13.84 7.74 -8.44
C ALA A 324 14.90 7.02 -7.60
N LYS A 325 16.18 7.14 -7.98
CA LYS A 325 17.30 6.61 -7.18
C LYS A 325 17.42 7.32 -5.82
N GLU A 326 17.23 8.64 -5.80
CA GLU A 326 17.21 9.42 -4.57
C GLU A 326 16.08 8.96 -3.64
N LEU A 327 14.86 8.77 -4.18
CA LEU A 327 13.72 8.22 -3.43
C LEU A 327 14.01 6.83 -2.86
N GLN A 328 14.60 5.93 -3.65
CA GLN A 328 15.01 4.59 -3.21
C GLN A 328 16.02 4.67 -2.05
N SER A 329 17.02 5.56 -2.16
CA SER A 329 18.05 5.75 -1.13
C SER A 329 17.46 6.32 0.16
N TYR A 330 16.53 7.26 0.05
CA TYR A 330 15.85 7.87 1.21
C TYR A 330 14.95 6.87 1.93
N LEU A 331 14.25 6.01 1.19
CA LEU A 331 13.34 5.01 1.77
C LEU A 331 14.06 3.76 2.31
N ALA A 332 15.31 3.51 2.02
CA ALA A 332 16.12 2.39 2.48
C ALA A 332 15.43 1.00 2.44
N HIS A 333 16.24 -0.02 2.22
CA HIS A 333 15.86 -1.44 2.28
C HIS A 333 15.90 -1.98 3.72
N GLY A 334 15.37 -3.19 3.91
CA GLY A 334 15.58 -3.98 5.13
C GLY A 334 14.41 -3.97 6.09
N SER A 335 13.25 -3.40 5.69
CA SER A 335 12.03 -3.39 6.50
C SER A 335 11.66 -4.80 6.97
N SER A 336 11.54 -5.76 6.06
CA SER A 336 11.13 -7.13 6.35
C SER A 336 12.09 -7.85 7.29
N LYS A 337 13.41 -7.66 7.08
CA LYS A 337 14.44 -8.20 7.98
C LYS A 337 14.40 -7.55 9.35
N GLY A 338 14.18 -6.23 9.41
CA GLY A 338 14.05 -5.48 10.65
C GLY A 338 12.89 -5.97 11.50
N VAL A 339 11.70 -6.09 10.90
CA VAL A 339 10.52 -6.65 11.58
C VAL A 339 10.79 -8.09 12.03
N ALA A 340 11.33 -8.94 11.16
CA ALA A 340 11.65 -10.32 11.50
C ALA A 340 12.65 -10.42 12.68
N LYS A 341 13.65 -9.54 12.75
CA LYS A 341 14.59 -9.48 13.89
C LYS A 341 13.86 -9.17 15.20
N ILE A 342 12.87 -8.29 15.19
CA ILE A 342 12.04 -7.98 16.36
C ILE A 342 11.18 -9.19 16.75
N LEU A 343 10.56 -9.86 15.78
CA LEU A 343 9.71 -11.03 16.03
C LEU A 343 10.50 -12.23 16.54
N ASN A 344 11.73 -12.45 16.08
CA ASN A 344 12.59 -13.57 16.48
C ASN A 344 13.22 -13.42 17.89
N ARG A 345 13.18 -12.19 18.47
CA ARG A 345 13.68 -12.00 19.85
C ARG A 345 12.81 -12.76 20.84
N ARG A 346 13.44 -13.52 21.72
CA ARG A 346 12.79 -14.27 22.82
C ARG A 346 12.95 -13.59 24.17
N ASP A 347 13.52 -12.39 24.20
CA ASP A 347 13.69 -11.64 25.44
C ASP A 347 12.31 -11.38 26.06
N ASN A 348 12.21 -11.60 27.37
CA ASN A 348 11.00 -11.22 28.11
C ASN A 348 10.79 -9.73 27.94
N TYR A 349 9.73 -9.37 27.21
CA TYR A 349 9.32 -7.98 27.06
C TYR A 349 9.03 -7.43 28.48
N ILE A 350 9.78 -6.41 28.89
CA ILE A 350 9.50 -5.64 30.11
C ILE A 350 8.80 -4.36 29.63
N PRO A 351 7.53 -4.14 29.99
CA PRO A 351 6.83 -2.90 29.67
C PRO A 351 7.58 -1.70 30.27
N ILE A 352 7.86 -0.71 29.43
CA ILE A 352 8.43 0.58 29.86
C ILE A 352 7.31 1.49 30.33
#